data_2eb318505d15bdfc7b661e9cf4b18938
#
_entry.id   2eb318505d15bdfc7b661e9cf4b18938
#
_cell.length_a   1.000
_cell.length_b   1.000
_cell.length_c   1.000
_cell.angle_alpha   90.00
_cell.angle_beta   90.00
_cell.angle_gamma   90.00
#
_symmetry.space_group_name_H-M   'P 1'
#
loop_
_entity.id
_entity.type
_entity.pdbx_description
1 polymer ?
#
loop_
_entity_poly.entity_id
_entity_poly.type
_entity_poly.pdbx_seq_one_letter_code
_entity_poly.pdbx_strand_id
1 'polypeptide(L)'
;MRTRIAVLWMILILILTTGCSIGGEDKESTPKAKPVKVMAIKEEIKAVVLDYTGIVGSEDLKKLAFKSGGKIEKVLVKEGEKIQAGQPLIQLDMQDLKYNLAASQGQLDAAKAQYDKAMNGAMAEDIKQAEASVEKAEAAYNFTMDQYEKMEKLYDAGAISKNDLEKAKLELDTRKADFNAAKEIEKKTKNGSRSEDKAAVKGQMEQAAADYQYKLGLVEDAVIKSNGDGYVVDVLYEEGEMVGAGYPVIVIRNNEKILKVGMSSKDLSKVRIGTKTKVRVNDEELEGVVTNIGQTPEEETLTYPIEIALSRNNWPIGSVGKVELVIGEVKGIWIPISAILSNGEDYVFVMKDGKAQQRKIKLREVQENYVRVEGLSPNEKLIVEGMKKLKDQELVSVQK
;
A
#
# COMPACT_ATOMS: atom_id res chain seq x y z
N MET A 1 23.22 -45.54 -103.88
CA MET A 1 23.21 -46.03 -102.44
C MET A 1 22.03 -45.45 -101.62
N ARG A 2 21.10 -44.73 -102.25
CA ARG A 2 19.94 -44.09 -101.55
C ARG A 2 18.64 -44.83 -101.66
N THR A 3 18.56 -45.83 -102.47
CA THR A 3 17.33 -46.64 -102.69
C THR A 3 17.22 -47.98 -101.91
N ARG A 4 18.33 -48.41 -101.29
CA ARG A 4 18.33 -49.67 -100.48
C ARG A 4 17.98 -49.46 -99.02
N ILE A 5 18.05 -48.20 -98.50
CA ILE A 5 17.71 -47.88 -97.12
C ILE A 5 16.16 -47.70 -96.98
N ALA A 6 15.49 -47.21 -98.01
CA ALA A 6 14.02 -46.95 -97.93
C ALA A 6 13.22 -48.24 -97.91
N VAL A 7 13.68 -49.35 -98.49
CA VAL A 7 12.99 -50.67 -98.52
C VAL A 7 13.16 -51.35 -97.19
N LEU A 8 14.26 -51.15 -96.44
CA LEU A 8 14.48 -51.77 -95.12
C LEU A 8 13.61 -51.11 -94.03
N TRP A 9 13.31 -49.85 -94.23
CA TRP A 9 12.41 -49.09 -93.27
C TRP A 9 10.96 -49.39 -93.48
N MET A 10 10.53 -49.76 -94.75
CA MET A 10 9.13 -50.10 -95.07
C MET A 10 8.78 -51.54 -94.61
N ILE A 11 9.74 -52.48 -94.53
CA ILE A 11 9.58 -53.82 -94.00
C ILE A 11 9.51 -53.85 -92.49
N LEU A 12 10.17 -52.91 -91.81
CA LEU A 12 10.12 -52.79 -90.32
C LEU A 12 8.82 -52.24 -89.80
N ILE A 13 8.08 -51.44 -90.61
CA ILE A 13 6.78 -50.87 -90.22
C ILE A 13 5.62 -51.88 -90.41
N LEU A 14 5.78 -52.92 -91.26
CA LEU A 14 4.71 -53.92 -91.55
C LEU A 14 4.66 -55.08 -90.58
N ILE A 15 5.61 -55.21 -89.64
CA ILE A 15 5.68 -56.29 -88.63
C ILE A 15 5.01 -55.93 -87.29
N LEU A 16 4.55 -54.68 -87.16
CA LEU A 16 4.01 -54.12 -85.86
C LEU A 16 2.47 -54.12 -85.81
N THR A 17 1.72 -54.72 -86.76
CA THR A 17 0.25 -54.64 -86.77
C THR A 17 -0.46 -55.98 -86.60
N THR A 18 0.18 -57.03 -86.10
CA THR A 18 -0.47 -58.28 -85.70
C THR A 18 -0.19 -58.64 -84.25
N GLY A 19 -0.95 -58.01 -83.32
CA GLY A 19 -0.90 -58.36 -81.91
C GLY A 19 -2.31 -58.46 -81.35
N CYS A 20 -2.69 -59.68 -81.13
CA CYS A 20 -3.99 -60.23 -80.71
C CYS A 20 -4.67 -59.52 -79.58
N SER A 21 -5.94 -59.32 -79.75
CA SER A 21 -6.95 -59.18 -78.69
C SER A 21 -6.88 -60.39 -77.74
N ILE A 22 -6.48 -60.14 -76.49
CA ILE A 22 -6.74 -61.05 -75.36
C ILE A 22 -7.53 -60.22 -74.37
N GLY A 23 -8.73 -60.66 -74.08
CA GLY A 23 -9.59 -60.06 -73.02
C GLY A 23 -8.86 -59.95 -71.70
N GLY A 24 -8.70 -58.71 -71.26
CA GLY A 24 -8.32 -58.45 -69.89
C GLY A 24 -9.56 -58.14 -69.08
N GLU A 25 -9.88 -59.04 -68.20
CA GLU A 25 -10.81 -58.73 -67.08
C GLU A 25 -10.53 -57.39 -66.52
N ASP A 26 -11.52 -56.48 -66.51
CA ASP A 26 -11.54 -55.28 -65.67
C ASP A 26 -11.39 -55.71 -64.21
N LYS A 27 -10.17 -55.75 -63.70
CA LYS A 27 -9.97 -55.72 -62.30
C LYS A 27 -10.47 -54.38 -61.84
N GLU A 28 -11.69 -54.32 -61.32
CA GLU A 28 -12.21 -53.33 -60.47
C GLU A 28 -11.05 -52.98 -59.45
N SER A 29 -10.37 -51.88 -59.71
CA SER A 29 -9.35 -51.37 -58.74
C SER A 29 -10.09 -51.00 -57.48
N THR A 30 -10.07 -51.90 -56.49
CA THR A 30 -10.52 -51.57 -55.15
C THR A 30 -9.88 -50.23 -54.78
N PRO A 31 -10.68 -49.22 -54.45
CA PRO A 31 -10.14 -47.86 -54.18
C PRO A 31 -9.18 -47.98 -53.02
N LYS A 32 -7.88 -47.70 -53.29
CA LYS A 32 -6.81 -47.82 -52.33
C LYS A 32 -7.00 -46.72 -51.25
N ALA A 33 -7.33 -47.17 -50.03
CA ALA A 33 -7.56 -46.27 -48.93
C ALA A 33 -6.35 -45.35 -48.69
N LYS A 34 -6.55 -44.03 -48.64
CA LYS A 34 -5.49 -43.08 -48.41
C LYS A 34 -5.07 -43.04 -46.93
N PRO A 35 -3.77 -43.10 -46.65
CA PRO A 35 -3.30 -43.06 -45.28
C PRO A 35 -3.52 -41.68 -44.65
N VAL A 36 -4.10 -41.64 -43.46
CA VAL A 36 -4.37 -40.39 -42.68
C VAL A 36 -4.06 -40.59 -41.23
N LYS A 37 -3.68 -39.49 -40.53
CA LYS A 37 -3.67 -39.49 -39.07
C LYS A 37 -4.94 -38.87 -38.54
N VAL A 38 -5.48 -39.48 -37.49
CA VAL A 38 -6.71 -39.04 -36.85
C VAL A 38 -6.48 -38.67 -35.38
N MET A 39 -7.21 -37.67 -34.91
CA MET A 39 -7.28 -37.26 -33.53
C MET A 39 -8.72 -37.38 -33.04
N ALA A 40 -8.91 -37.99 -31.86
CA ALA A 40 -10.25 -38.01 -31.24
C ALA A 40 -10.61 -36.61 -30.73
N ILE A 41 -11.76 -36.11 -31.15
CA ILE A 41 -12.31 -34.84 -30.72
C ILE A 41 -12.81 -34.96 -29.29
N LYS A 42 -12.34 -34.03 -28.42
CA LYS A 42 -12.80 -33.91 -27.04
C LYS A 42 -13.29 -32.50 -26.80
N GLU A 43 -14.24 -32.34 -25.89
CA GLU A 43 -14.58 -31.08 -25.32
C GLU A 43 -13.54 -30.72 -24.25
N GLU A 44 -12.92 -29.58 -24.40
CA GLU A 44 -11.90 -29.08 -23.46
C GLU A 44 -12.32 -27.70 -22.93
N ILE A 45 -11.99 -27.44 -21.67
CA ILE A 45 -12.11 -26.12 -21.10
C ILE A 45 -10.73 -25.45 -21.22
N LYS A 46 -10.67 -24.33 -21.93
CA LYS A 46 -9.44 -23.54 -22.02
C LYS A 46 -9.65 -22.15 -21.46
N ALA A 47 -8.64 -21.65 -20.77
CA ALA A 47 -8.64 -20.29 -20.26
C ALA A 47 -8.60 -19.31 -21.44
N VAL A 48 -9.42 -18.28 -21.41
CA VAL A 48 -9.30 -17.14 -22.33
C VAL A 48 -8.35 -16.16 -21.71
N VAL A 49 -7.27 -15.84 -22.41
CA VAL A 49 -6.22 -14.94 -21.92
C VAL A 49 -6.12 -13.69 -22.78
N LEU A 50 -5.71 -12.61 -22.15
CA LEU A 50 -5.24 -11.39 -22.82
C LEU A 50 -3.74 -11.28 -22.65
N ASP A 51 -3.03 -11.09 -23.75
CA ASP A 51 -1.57 -10.92 -23.77
C ASP A 51 -1.20 -9.45 -23.74
N TYR A 52 -0.38 -9.08 -22.77
CA TYR A 52 0.16 -7.73 -22.61
C TYR A 52 1.65 -7.77 -22.27
N THR A 53 2.28 -6.63 -22.33
CA THR A 53 3.65 -6.44 -21.83
C THR A 53 3.58 -5.58 -20.58
N GLY A 54 4.32 -5.96 -19.53
CA GLY A 54 4.42 -5.22 -18.29
C GLY A 54 5.86 -4.89 -17.93
N ILE A 55 6.03 -3.88 -17.10
CA ILE A 55 7.31 -3.44 -16.59
C ILE A 55 7.30 -3.58 -15.08
N VAL A 56 8.34 -4.21 -14.53
CA VAL A 56 8.55 -4.30 -13.08
C VAL A 56 8.87 -2.91 -12.55
N GLY A 57 8.01 -2.39 -11.68
CA GLY A 57 8.16 -1.10 -11.03
C GLY A 57 8.14 -1.22 -9.51
N SER A 58 8.22 -0.09 -8.84
CA SER A 58 7.88 0.04 -7.42
C SER A 58 6.45 0.57 -7.31
N GLU A 59 5.76 0.17 -6.24
CA GLU A 59 4.41 0.64 -5.98
C GLU A 59 4.38 2.15 -5.77
N ASP A 60 5.26 2.68 -4.89
CA ASP A 60 5.30 4.09 -4.58
C ASP A 60 6.72 4.65 -4.48
N LEU A 61 6.92 5.81 -5.11
CA LEU A 61 8.04 6.71 -4.83
C LEU A 61 7.58 7.73 -3.80
N LYS A 62 8.23 7.75 -2.63
CA LYS A 62 7.94 8.72 -1.57
C LYS A 62 9.00 9.81 -1.57
N LYS A 63 8.55 11.04 -1.74
CA LYS A 63 9.38 12.23 -1.62
C LYS A 63 9.29 12.73 -0.19
N LEU A 64 10.39 12.68 0.55
CA LEU A 64 10.45 13.14 1.94
C LEU A 64 11.01 14.55 2.00
N ALA A 65 10.42 15.38 2.85
CA ALA A 65 10.76 16.78 3.04
C ALA A 65 10.81 17.10 4.53
N PHE A 66 11.60 18.12 4.91
CA PHE A 66 11.58 18.67 6.26
C PHE A 66 10.34 19.55 6.48
N LYS A 67 9.80 19.53 7.70
CA LYS A 67 8.72 20.45 8.11
C LYS A 67 9.20 21.89 8.32
N SER A 68 10.48 22.06 8.65
CA SER A 68 11.14 23.37 8.83
C SER A 68 12.31 23.49 7.87
N GLY A 69 12.60 24.73 7.42
CA GLY A 69 13.80 25.00 6.63
C GLY A 69 15.05 25.03 7.51
N GLY A 70 16.20 24.74 6.92
CA GLY A 70 17.48 24.76 7.60
C GLY A 70 18.63 24.36 6.69
N LYS A 71 19.86 24.40 7.22
CA LYS A 71 21.05 23.89 6.53
C LYS A 71 21.19 22.40 6.75
N ILE A 72 21.48 21.65 5.69
CA ILE A 72 21.77 20.22 5.80
C ILE A 72 23.14 20.05 6.49
N GLU A 73 23.13 19.37 7.63
CA GLU A 73 24.35 19.05 8.37
C GLU A 73 24.99 17.77 7.84
N LYS A 74 24.17 16.73 7.62
CA LYS A 74 24.65 15.42 7.20
C LYS A 74 23.67 14.71 6.29
N VAL A 75 24.20 14.03 5.28
CA VAL A 75 23.50 13.03 4.47
C VAL A 75 24.03 11.67 4.88
N LEU A 76 23.17 10.83 5.48
CA LEU A 76 23.56 9.58 6.16
C LEU A 76 23.42 8.34 5.26
N VAL A 77 22.92 8.51 4.05
CA VAL A 77 22.64 7.44 3.09
C VAL A 77 23.08 7.83 1.67
N LYS A 78 23.22 6.85 0.80
CA LYS A 78 23.58 7.04 -0.60
C LYS A 78 22.48 6.54 -1.53
N GLU A 79 22.45 7.02 -2.77
CA GLU A 79 21.60 6.48 -3.82
C GLU A 79 21.83 4.97 -4.01
N GLY A 80 20.75 4.22 -4.18
CA GLY A 80 20.75 2.78 -4.28
C GLY A 80 20.89 2.03 -2.95
N GLU A 81 21.14 2.71 -1.84
CA GLU A 81 21.30 2.09 -0.53
C GLU A 81 19.97 1.51 -0.01
N LYS A 82 20.06 0.32 0.59
CA LYS A 82 18.93 -0.32 1.28
C LYS A 82 18.74 0.32 2.66
N ILE A 83 17.52 0.74 2.95
CA ILE A 83 17.14 1.39 4.21
C ILE A 83 16.09 0.57 4.97
N GLN A 84 16.04 0.77 6.29
CA GLN A 84 15.09 0.15 7.19
C GLN A 84 14.16 1.19 7.81
N ALA A 85 12.98 0.75 8.26
CA ALA A 85 12.05 1.60 8.99
C ALA A 85 12.71 2.25 10.21
N GLY A 86 12.53 3.57 10.38
CA GLY A 86 13.13 4.36 11.45
C GLY A 86 14.60 4.76 11.23
N GLN A 87 15.26 4.28 10.17
CA GLN A 87 16.65 4.66 9.87
C GLN A 87 16.74 6.16 9.54
N PRO A 88 17.66 6.91 10.18
CA PRO A 88 17.94 8.31 9.83
C PRO A 88 18.53 8.39 8.41
N LEU A 89 18.05 9.31 7.61
CA LEU A 89 18.45 9.49 6.22
C LEU A 89 19.22 10.81 6.00
N ILE A 90 18.63 11.91 6.44
CA ILE A 90 19.22 13.25 6.31
C ILE A 90 18.95 14.03 7.62
N GLN A 91 19.89 14.87 8.02
CA GLN A 91 19.84 15.67 9.23
C GLN A 91 20.13 17.14 8.92
N LEU A 92 19.29 18.03 9.45
CA LEU A 92 19.56 19.46 9.48
C LEU A 92 20.53 19.82 10.61
N ASP A 93 21.18 20.99 10.50
CA ASP A 93 21.90 21.61 11.62
C ASP A 93 20.90 21.92 12.73
N MET A 94 21.10 21.27 13.87
CA MET A 94 20.20 21.34 15.04
C MET A 94 20.73 22.24 16.15
N GLN A 95 21.83 22.93 15.94
CA GLN A 95 22.48 23.66 17.03
C GLN A 95 21.52 24.70 17.65
N ASP A 96 20.93 25.56 16.83
CA ASP A 96 19.98 26.56 17.29
C ASP A 96 18.70 25.98 17.85
N LEU A 97 18.21 24.87 17.25
CA LEU A 97 17.03 24.17 17.74
C LEU A 97 17.25 23.58 19.14
N LYS A 98 18.43 23.01 19.40
CA LYS A 98 18.82 22.49 20.73
C LYS A 98 18.96 23.59 21.77
N TYR A 99 19.51 24.76 21.41
CA TYR A 99 19.56 25.89 22.32
C TYR A 99 18.16 26.41 22.66
N ASN A 100 17.26 26.52 21.67
CA ASN A 100 15.89 26.94 21.89
C ASN A 100 15.13 25.92 22.77
N LEU A 101 15.36 24.60 22.54
CA LEU A 101 14.79 23.55 23.38
C LEU A 101 15.27 23.65 24.82
N ALA A 102 16.58 23.85 25.06
CA ALA A 102 17.14 24.04 26.40
C ALA A 102 16.58 25.27 27.12
N ALA A 103 16.38 26.37 26.38
CA ALA A 103 15.76 27.57 26.94
C ALA A 103 14.31 27.34 27.36
N SER A 104 13.50 26.64 26.51
CA SER A 104 12.10 26.31 26.84
C SER A 104 12.00 25.32 28.00
N GLN A 105 12.95 24.38 28.12
CA GLN A 105 13.05 23.50 29.29
C GLN A 105 13.26 24.32 30.58
N GLY A 106 14.17 25.29 30.57
CA GLY A 106 14.38 26.17 31.72
C GLY A 106 13.14 27.00 32.12
N GLN A 107 12.37 27.45 31.11
CA GLN A 107 11.09 28.12 31.34
C GLN A 107 10.03 27.19 31.96
N LEU A 108 9.94 25.93 31.47
CA LEU A 108 9.07 24.94 32.07
C LEU A 108 9.42 24.60 33.49
N ASP A 109 10.71 24.44 33.80
CA ASP A 109 11.20 24.16 35.16
C ASP A 109 10.87 25.30 36.11
N ALA A 110 11.05 26.56 35.67
CA ALA A 110 10.70 27.77 36.46
C ALA A 110 9.18 27.85 36.72
N ALA A 111 8.35 27.61 35.68
CA ALA A 111 6.90 27.64 35.82
C ALA A 111 6.41 26.47 36.73
N LYS A 112 7.03 25.29 36.65
CA LYS A 112 6.74 24.15 37.52
C LYS A 112 7.10 24.47 38.97
N ALA A 113 8.25 25.07 39.25
CA ALA A 113 8.61 25.52 40.60
C ALA A 113 7.63 26.54 41.18
N GLN A 114 7.10 27.47 40.35
CA GLN A 114 6.06 28.41 40.79
C GLN A 114 4.74 27.70 41.09
N TYR A 115 4.34 26.76 40.24
CA TYR A 115 3.14 25.94 40.50
C TYR A 115 3.28 25.13 41.78
N ASP A 116 4.41 24.44 41.98
CA ASP A 116 4.66 23.63 43.18
C ASP A 116 4.64 24.50 44.46
N LYS A 117 5.25 25.73 44.40
CA LYS A 117 5.17 26.71 45.50
C LYS A 117 3.74 27.10 45.82
N ALA A 118 2.91 27.35 44.81
CA ALA A 118 1.51 27.73 45.03
C ALA A 118 0.68 26.57 45.57
N MET A 119 0.99 25.35 45.17
CA MET A 119 0.30 24.12 45.61
C MET A 119 0.68 23.71 47.02
N ASN A 120 1.95 23.84 47.38
CA ASN A 120 2.46 23.51 48.72
C ASN A 120 1.97 24.49 49.81
N GLY A 121 1.54 25.72 49.42
CA GLY A 121 1.01 26.73 50.35
C GLY A 121 2.08 27.39 51.21
N ALA A 122 1.70 27.82 52.43
CA ALA A 122 2.58 28.46 53.39
C ALA A 122 3.58 27.45 53.96
N MET A 123 4.79 27.92 54.32
CA MET A 123 5.78 27.07 54.97
C MET A 123 5.28 26.69 56.40
N ALA A 124 5.74 25.55 56.90
CA ALA A 124 5.36 25.03 58.20
C ALA A 124 5.74 26.00 59.34
N GLU A 125 6.81 26.77 59.15
CA GLU A 125 7.28 27.77 60.06
C GLU A 125 6.32 28.97 60.12
N ASP A 126 5.77 29.44 58.99
CA ASP A 126 4.79 30.51 58.94
C ASP A 126 3.48 30.12 59.63
N ILE A 127 3.06 28.87 59.45
CA ILE A 127 1.86 28.31 60.11
C ILE A 127 2.07 28.27 61.60
N LYS A 128 3.22 27.77 62.08
CA LYS A 128 3.55 27.72 63.52
C LYS A 128 3.61 29.11 64.13
N GLN A 129 4.17 30.11 63.43
CA GLN A 129 4.20 31.53 63.86
C GLN A 129 2.81 32.11 64.02
N ALA A 130 1.91 31.82 63.06
CA ALA A 130 0.50 32.24 63.13
C ALA A 130 -0.24 31.58 64.27
N GLU A 131 -0.03 30.28 64.52
CA GLU A 131 -0.58 29.51 65.67
C GLU A 131 -0.12 30.11 66.99
N ALA A 132 1.17 30.39 67.18
CA ALA A 132 1.70 31.00 68.39
C ALA A 132 1.12 32.41 68.62
N SER A 133 0.83 33.15 67.54
CA SER A 133 0.18 34.47 67.61
C SER A 133 -1.27 34.38 68.12
N VAL A 134 -2.01 33.33 67.66
CA VAL A 134 -3.36 33.05 68.16
C VAL A 134 -3.32 32.66 69.63
N GLU A 135 -2.43 31.77 70.05
CA GLU A 135 -2.28 31.33 71.44
C GLU A 135 -2.00 32.51 72.41
N LYS A 136 -1.11 33.41 71.99
CA LYS A 136 -0.82 34.65 72.75
C LYS A 136 -2.04 35.54 72.87
N ALA A 137 -2.80 35.75 71.79
CA ALA A 137 -3.97 36.62 71.80
C ALA A 137 -5.16 35.98 72.60
N GLU A 138 -5.30 34.66 72.53
CA GLU A 138 -6.28 33.88 73.31
C GLU A 138 -5.99 33.99 74.80
N ALA A 139 -4.73 33.81 75.23
CA ALA A 139 -4.35 33.95 76.60
C ALA A 139 -4.62 35.35 77.16
N ALA A 140 -4.36 36.41 76.36
CA ALA A 140 -4.70 37.80 76.74
C ALA A 140 -6.19 38.05 76.82
N TYR A 141 -6.99 37.53 75.91
CA TYR A 141 -8.46 37.61 75.95
C TYR A 141 -9.02 36.91 77.16
N ASN A 142 -8.64 35.68 77.44
CA ASN A 142 -9.10 34.92 78.59
C ASN A 142 -8.74 35.55 79.93
N PHE A 143 -7.54 36.10 80.05
CA PHE A 143 -7.12 36.88 81.23
C PHE A 143 -8.01 38.10 81.44
N THR A 144 -8.28 38.89 80.35
CA THR A 144 -9.11 40.07 80.44
C THR A 144 -10.58 39.75 80.68
N MET A 145 -11.07 38.63 80.20
CA MET A 145 -12.41 38.13 80.45
C MET A 145 -12.61 37.81 81.95
N ASP A 146 -11.65 37.09 82.54
CA ASP A 146 -11.66 36.79 83.98
C ASP A 146 -11.61 38.07 84.84
N GLN A 147 -10.82 39.09 84.38
CA GLN A 147 -10.75 40.36 84.99
C GLN A 147 -12.08 41.14 84.96
N TYR A 148 -12.75 41.14 83.75
CA TYR A 148 -14.05 41.76 83.56
C TYR A 148 -15.13 41.11 84.42
N GLU A 149 -15.20 39.80 84.50
CA GLU A 149 -16.15 39.07 85.37
C GLU A 149 -15.96 39.41 86.86
N LYS A 150 -14.74 39.60 87.32
CA LYS A 150 -14.49 40.08 88.70
C LYS A 150 -14.97 41.51 88.88
N MET A 151 -14.73 42.41 87.93
CA MET A 151 -15.19 43.79 87.97
C MET A 151 -16.71 43.88 87.96
N GLU A 152 -17.37 43.07 87.18
CA GLU A 152 -18.84 42.98 87.11
C GLU A 152 -19.45 42.61 88.47
N LYS A 153 -18.91 41.62 89.18
CA LYS A 153 -19.27 41.25 90.54
C LYS A 153 -19.06 42.34 91.57
N LEU A 154 -17.96 43.13 91.47
CA LEU A 154 -17.71 44.27 92.32
C LEU A 154 -18.65 45.43 92.07
N TYR A 155 -19.06 45.65 90.84
CA TYR A 155 -20.05 46.67 90.45
C TYR A 155 -21.41 46.32 91.01
N ASP A 156 -21.82 45.05 90.89
CA ASP A 156 -23.10 44.59 91.43
C ASP A 156 -23.14 44.68 92.97
N ALA A 157 -21.99 44.53 93.61
CA ALA A 157 -21.82 44.79 95.05
C ALA A 157 -21.68 46.29 95.46
N GLY A 158 -21.74 47.21 94.47
CA GLY A 158 -21.60 48.65 94.70
C GLY A 158 -20.19 49.14 95.02
N ALA A 159 -19.12 48.31 94.79
CA ALA A 159 -17.75 48.55 95.20
C ALA A 159 -16.95 49.36 94.17
N ILE A 160 -17.40 49.52 92.92
CA ILE A 160 -16.74 50.27 91.83
C ILE A 160 -17.71 51.15 91.08
N SER A 161 -17.20 52.14 90.31
CA SER A 161 -18.05 52.99 89.50
C SER A 161 -18.43 52.39 88.17
N LYS A 162 -19.56 52.83 87.55
CA LYS A 162 -19.98 52.41 86.21
C LYS A 162 -18.88 52.69 85.16
N ASN A 163 -18.18 53.79 85.29
CA ASN A 163 -17.04 54.14 84.37
C ASN A 163 -15.90 53.11 84.46
N ASP A 164 -15.63 52.55 85.60
CA ASP A 164 -14.57 51.55 85.73
C ASP A 164 -15.02 50.17 85.10
N LEU A 165 -16.29 49.84 85.24
CA LEU A 165 -16.84 48.63 84.52
C LEU A 165 -16.82 48.85 83.00
N GLU A 166 -17.21 50.06 82.54
CA GLU A 166 -17.16 50.37 81.11
C GLU A 166 -15.75 50.34 80.50
N LYS A 167 -14.71 50.80 81.26
CA LYS A 167 -13.35 50.60 80.85
C LYS A 167 -12.88 49.17 80.77
N ALA A 168 -13.25 48.32 81.76
CA ALA A 168 -12.93 46.92 81.75
C ALA A 168 -13.63 46.19 80.56
N LYS A 169 -14.84 46.59 80.24
CA LYS A 169 -15.55 46.08 79.09
C LYS A 169 -14.85 46.47 77.76
N LEU A 170 -14.46 47.72 77.62
CA LEU A 170 -13.70 48.23 76.47
C LEU A 170 -12.40 47.43 76.25
N GLU A 171 -11.66 47.18 77.35
CA GLU A 171 -10.45 46.35 77.28
C GLU A 171 -10.76 44.96 76.84
N LEU A 172 -11.79 44.31 77.37
CA LEU A 172 -12.26 42.98 76.97
C LEU A 172 -12.62 42.92 75.46
N ASP A 173 -13.43 43.92 75.02
CA ASP A 173 -13.84 43.99 73.62
C ASP A 173 -12.66 44.19 72.71
N THR A 174 -11.64 44.95 73.12
CA THR A 174 -10.39 45.13 72.40
C THR A 174 -9.61 43.82 72.28
N ARG A 175 -9.40 43.07 73.39
CA ARG A 175 -8.68 41.78 73.37
C ARG A 175 -9.43 40.74 72.61
N LYS A 176 -10.78 40.76 72.59
CA LYS A 176 -11.60 39.91 71.76
C LYS A 176 -11.39 40.17 70.25
N ALA A 177 -11.33 41.44 69.91
CA ALA A 177 -11.02 41.85 68.54
C ALA A 177 -9.63 41.40 68.07
N ASP A 178 -8.58 41.61 68.96
CA ASP A 178 -7.23 41.12 68.70
C ASP A 178 -7.17 39.62 68.49
N PHE A 179 -7.87 38.81 69.34
CA PHE A 179 -7.94 37.37 69.21
C PHE A 179 -8.59 36.94 67.92
N ASN A 180 -9.72 37.56 67.53
CA ASN A 180 -10.41 37.28 66.29
C ASN A 180 -9.54 37.64 65.07
N ALA A 181 -8.82 38.75 65.09
CA ALA A 181 -7.88 39.15 64.05
C ALA A 181 -6.73 38.12 63.89
N ALA A 182 -6.16 37.66 64.98
CA ALA A 182 -5.12 36.62 64.98
C ALA A 182 -5.65 35.31 64.37
N LYS A 183 -6.88 34.85 64.70
CA LYS A 183 -7.55 33.68 64.11
C LYS A 183 -7.75 33.83 62.60
N GLU A 184 -8.17 34.98 62.11
CA GLU A 184 -8.36 35.21 60.71
C GLU A 184 -7.02 35.19 59.91
N ILE A 185 -5.90 35.69 60.54
CA ILE A 185 -4.56 35.63 59.96
C ILE A 185 -4.09 34.15 59.89
N GLU A 186 -4.27 33.38 60.97
CA GLU A 186 -3.93 31.97 60.98
C GLU A 186 -4.70 31.18 59.88
N LYS A 187 -6.01 31.40 59.83
CA LYS A 187 -6.87 30.78 58.81
C LYS A 187 -6.42 31.13 57.40
N LYS A 188 -6.09 32.40 57.14
CA LYS A 188 -5.58 32.85 55.83
C LYS A 188 -4.24 32.19 55.53
N THR A 189 -3.31 32.08 56.48
CA THR A 189 -2.03 31.41 56.33
C THR A 189 -2.20 29.93 56.00
N LYS A 190 -3.05 29.21 56.76
CA LYS A 190 -3.35 27.77 56.54
C LYS A 190 -4.02 27.48 55.22
N ASN A 191 -4.92 28.35 54.74
CA ASN A 191 -5.59 28.22 53.47
C ASN A 191 -4.62 28.40 52.27
N GLY A 192 -3.52 29.11 52.46
CA GLY A 192 -2.51 29.35 51.43
C GLY A 192 -3.05 30.14 50.21
N SER A 193 -2.53 29.85 49.02
CA SER A 193 -2.93 30.50 47.78
C SER A 193 -4.39 30.20 47.42
N ARG A 194 -5.08 31.19 46.85
CA ARG A 194 -6.47 31.04 46.38
C ARG A 194 -6.56 30.06 45.19
N SER A 195 -7.73 29.50 44.98
CA SER A 195 -8.01 28.60 43.85
C SER A 195 -7.71 29.24 42.49
N GLU A 196 -8.00 30.54 42.38
CA GLU A 196 -7.78 31.32 41.15
C GLU A 196 -6.27 31.52 40.89
N ASP A 197 -5.48 31.80 41.96
CA ASP A 197 -4.04 31.95 41.86
C ASP A 197 -3.38 30.60 41.47
N LYS A 198 -3.85 29.50 42.08
CA LYS A 198 -3.40 28.14 41.71
C LYS A 198 -3.73 27.82 40.26
N ALA A 199 -4.94 28.17 39.79
CA ALA A 199 -5.35 27.97 38.41
C ALA A 199 -4.50 28.79 37.44
N ALA A 200 -4.14 30.05 37.79
CA ALA A 200 -3.31 30.90 36.95
C ALA A 200 -1.91 30.33 36.78
N VAL A 201 -1.23 29.93 37.86
CA VAL A 201 0.14 29.34 37.77
C VAL A 201 0.11 27.96 37.09
N LYS A 202 -0.98 27.21 37.26
CA LYS A 202 -1.19 25.96 36.51
C LYS A 202 -1.24 26.24 35.01
N GLY A 203 -2.02 27.22 34.57
CA GLY A 203 -2.10 27.62 33.17
C GLY A 203 -0.75 28.06 32.61
N GLN A 204 0.06 28.79 33.39
CA GLN A 204 1.43 29.17 32.99
C GLN A 204 2.34 27.93 32.82
N MET A 205 2.26 26.96 33.73
CA MET A 205 3.04 25.72 33.62
C MET A 205 2.60 24.92 32.40
N GLU A 206 1.31 24.79 32.13
CA GLU A 206 0.78 24.09 30.95
C GLU A 206 1.19 24.77 29.65
N GLN A 207 1.19 26.10 29.60
CA GLN A 207 1.70 26.88 28.47
C GLN A 207 3.20 26.65 28.23
N ALA A 208 4.02 26.70 29.26
CA ALA A 208 5.46 26.43 29.16
C ALA A 208 5.72 24.96 28.73
N ALA A 209 4.93 24.01 29.22
CA ALA A 209 5.00 22.60 28.82
C ALA A 209 4.65 22.41 27.32
N ALA A 210 3.64 23.11 26.83
CA ALA A 210 3.26 23.07 25.41
C ALA A 210 4.36 23.67 24.52
N ASP A 211 4.99 24.76 24.92
CA ASP A 211 6.13 25.36 24.18
C ASP A 211 7.33 24.41 24.15
N TYR A 212 7.67 23.77 25.27
CA TYR A 212 8.72 22.78 25.32
C TYR A 212 8.44 21.59 24.37
N GLN A 213 7.23 21.06 24.37
CA GLN A 213 6.86 19.96 23.46
C GLN A 213 6.94 20.39 21.99
N TYR A 214 6.55 21.63 21.68
CA TYR A 214 6.68 22.16 20.33
C TYR A 214 8.15 22.24 19.89
N LYS A 215 9.04 22.77 20.76
CA LYS A 215 10.49 22.86 20.47
C LYS A 215 11.13 21.46 20.34
N LEU A 216 10.70 20.50 21.17
CA LEU A 216 11.15 19.11 21.08
C LEU A 216 10.76 18.50 19.72
N GLY A 217 9.52 18.70 19.29
CA GLY A 217 9.06 18.27 17.97
C GLY A 217 9.86 18.85 16.81
N LEU A 218 10.28 20.13 16.90
CA LEU A 218 11.15 20.73 15.87
C LEU A 218 12.53 20.07 15.80
N VAL A 219 13.11 19.67 16.95
CA VAL A 219 14.39 18.93 16.97
C VAL A 219 14.22 17.53 16.37
N GLU A 220 13.13 16.84 16.69
CA GLU A 220 12.84 15.52 16.12
C GLU A 220 12.59 15.58 14.61
N ASP A 221 11.84 16.58 14.14
CA ASP A 221 11.53 16.80 12.73
C ASP A 221 12.76 17.29 11.92
N ALA A 222 13.84 17.70 12.57
CA ALA A 222 15.11 18.06 11.92
C ALA A 222 15.89 16.84 11.42
N VAL A 223 15.42 15.59 11.68
CA VAL A 223 15.99 14.36 11.15
C VAL A 223 14.91 13.63 10.36
N ILE A 224 15.09 13.52 9.05
CA ILE A 224 14.25 12.67 8.21
C ILE A 224 14.63 11.23 8.46
N LYS A 225 13.63 10.43 8.83
CA LYS A 225 13.75 8.98 9.01
C LYS A 225 12.89 8.25 7.97
N SER A 226 13.34 7.07 7.58
CA SER A 226 12.51 6.21 6.73
C SER A 226 11.25 5.75 7.46
N ASN A 227 10.12 5.79 6.79
CA ASN A 227 8.83 5.30 7.31
C ASN A 227 8.57 3.81 7.03
N GLY A 228 9.53 3.12 6.39
CA GLY A 228 9.44 1.70 6.05
C GLY A 228 10.74 1.18 5.46
N ASP A 229 10.79 -0.12 5.23
CA ASP A 229 11.91 -0.76 4.54
C ASP A 229 11.88 -0.42 3.06
N GLY A 230 13.06 -0.20 2.45
CA GLY A 230 13.11 0.16 1.06
C GLY A 230 14.50 0.48 0.54
N TYR A 231 14.55 1.35 -0.44
CA TYR A 231 15.79 1.82 -1.07
C TYR A 231 15.74 3.32 -1.31
N VAL A 232 16.88 3.98 -1.19
CA VAL A 232 17.06 5.35 -1.63
C VAL A 232 17.09 5.38 -3.16
N VAL A 233 16.24 6.20 -3.75
CA VAL A 233 16.19 6.38 -5.22
C VAL A 233 17.06 7.56 -5.64
N ASP A 234 16.97 8.68 -4.90
CA ASP A 234 17.65 9.91 -5.23
C ASP A 234 17.86 10.76 -3.97
N VAL A 235 18.97 11.48 -3.90
CA VAL A 235 19.30 12.44 -2.85
C VAL A 235 19.44 13.82 -3.51
N LEU A 236 18.42 14.67 -3.31
CA LEU A 236 18.26 15.91 -4.06
C LEU A 236 19.11 17.08 -3.56
N TYR A 237 19.79 16.95 -2.41
CA TYR A 237 20.60 18.00 -1.78
C TYR A 237 21.86 17.44 -1.16
N GLU A 238 22.91 18.24 -1.12
CA GLU A 238 24.20 17.90 -0.54
C GLU A 238 24.39 18.50 0.86
N GLU A 239 25.38 17.99 1.60
CA GLU A 239 25.77 18.54 2.89
C GLU A 239 26.22 20.00 2.75
N GLY A 240 25.74 20.86 3.61
CA GLY A 240 26.03 22.29 3.62
C GLY A 240 25.02 23.16 2.87
N GLU A 241 24.12 22.59 2.08
CA GLU A 241 23.08 23.32 1.37
C GLU A 241 21.92 23.75 2.27
N MET A 242 21.25 24.84 1.86
CA MET A 242 20.04 25.34 2.54
C MET A 242 18.79 24.77 1.87
N VAL A 243 17.88 24.23 2.65
CA VAL A 243 16.59 23.71 2.18
C VAL A 243 15.43 24.45 2.83
N GLY A 244 14.38 24.72 2.06
CA GLY A 244 13.13 25.29 2.54
C GLY A 244 12.20 24.20 3.12
N ALA A 245 11.29 24.61 4.01
CA ALA A 245 10.24 23.73 4.50
C ALA A 245 9.35 23.20 3.36
N GLY A 246 9.04 21.90 3.38
CA GLY A 246 8.17 21.25 2.40
C GLY A 246 8.84 20.91 1.06
N TYR A 247 10.07 21.30 0.82
CA TYR A 247 10.81 20.90 -0.39
C TYR A 247 11.36 19.48 -0.22
N PRO A 248 11.10 18.58 -1.19
CA PRO A 248 11.65 17.23 -1.16
C PRO A 248 13.18 17.23 -1.13
N VAL A 249 13.76 16.46 -0.24
CA VAL A 249 15.23 16.34 -0.11
C VAL A 249 15.75 14.95 -0.43
N ILE A 250 14.89 13.94 -0.36
CA ILE A 250 15.24 12.56 -0.67
C ILE A 250 14.01 11.85 -1.25
N VAL A 251 14.26 11.00 -2.22
CA VAL A 251 13.27 10.12 -2.81
C VAL A 251 13.58 8.69 -2.41
N ILE A 252 12.63 8.05 -1.77
CA ILE A 252 12.73 6.64 -1.39
C ILE A 252 11.63 5.83 -2.07
N ARG A 253 11.85 4.54 -2.22
CA ARG A 253 10.83 3.58 -2.61
C ARG A 253 10.73 2.47 -1.57
N ASN A 254 9.55 1.88 -1.44
CA ASN A 254 9.38 0.67 -0.64
C ASN A 254 10.05 -0.54 -1.32
N ASN A 255 10.10 -1.66 -0.61
CA ASN A 255 10.68 -2.90 -1.12
C ASN A 255 9.68 -3.68 -1.98
N GLU A 256 8.41 -3.29 -2.00
CA GLU A 256 7.37 -3.94 -2.76
C GLU A 256 7.52 -3.60 -4.25
N LYS A 257 7.60 -4.66 -5.04
CA LYS A 257 7.69 -4.56 -6.48
C LYS A 257 6.37 -5.00 -7.07
N ILE A 258 5.85 -4.20 -7.96
CA ILE A 258 4.64 -4.49 -8.74
C ILE A 258 4.99 -4.55 -10.21
N LEU A 259 4.18 -5.25 -10.97
CA LEU A 259 4.25 -5.20 -12.41
C LEU A 259 3.18 -4.24 -12.93
N LYS A 260 3.61 -3.22 -13.68
CA LYS A 260 2.73 -2.24 -14.32
C LYS A 260 2.49 -2.64 -15.76
N VAL A 261 1.22 -2.65 -16.16
CA VAL A 261 0.76 -3.00 -17.52
C VAL A 261 -0.13 -1.88 -18.03
N GLY A 262 0.17 -1.33 -19.20
CA GLY A 262 -0.72 -0.39 -19.89
C GLY A 262 -1.77 -1.16 -20.69
N MET A 263 -3.05 -1.03 -20.34
CA MET A 263 -4.15 -1.76 -20.99
C MET A 263 -5.00 -0.86 -21.87
N SER A 264 -5.49 -1.41 -22.99
CA SER A 264 -6.42 -0.71 -23.86
C SER A 264 -7.81 -0.55 -23.21
N SER A 265 -8.51 0.54 -23.50
CA SER A 265 -9.90 0.77 -23.04
C SER A 265 -10.84 -0.37 -23.41
N LYS A 266 -10.65 -1.02 -24.56
CA LYS A 266 -11.47 -2.13 -25.05
C LYS A 266 -11.38 -3.37 -24.14
N ASP A 267 -10.21 -3.65 -23.60
CA ASP A 267 -9.97 -4.86 -22.79
C ASP A 267 -10.16 -4.59 -21.29
N LEU A 268 -10.12 -3.34 -20.88
CA LEU A 268 -10.31 -2.93 -19.50
C LEU A 268 -11.62 -3.47 -18.90
N SER A 269 -12.71 -3.49 -19.67
CA SER A 269 -14.01 -4.00 -19.24
C SER A 269 -14.02 -5.49 -18.92
N LYS A 270 -13.04 -6.24 -19.40
CA LYS A 270 -12.90 -7.69 -19.23
C LYS A 270 -12.06 -8.06 -17.99
N VAL A 271 -11.30 -7.12 -17.43
CA VAL A 271 -10.39 -7.33 -16.32
C VAL A 271 -10.98 -6.74 -15.04
N ARG A 272 -10.77 -7.41 -13.92
CA ARG A 272 -11.23 -6.97 -12.58
C ARG A 272 -10.10 -7.14 -11.57
N ILE A 273 -10.17 -6.40 -10.47
CA ILE A 273 -9.32 -6.66 -9.31
C ILE A 273 -9.52 -8.12 -8.88
N GLY A 274 -8.43 -8.83 -8.64
CA GLY A 274 -8.43 -10.26 -8.37
C GLY A 274 -8.26 -11.14 -9.62
N THR A 275 -8.21 -10.58 -10.84
CA THR A 275 -7.90 -11.34 -12.06
C THR A 275 -6.52 -11.98 -11.94
N LYS A 276 -6.48 -13.32 -12.12
CA LYS A 276 -5.23 -14.09 -12.08
C LYS A 276 -4.40 -13.81 -13.33
N THR A 277 -3.10 -13.73 -13.16
CA THR A 277 -2.15 -13.47 -14.23
C THR A 277 -1.00 -14.47 -14.18
N LYS A 278 -0.43 -14.75 -15.35
CA LYS A 278 0.88 -15.40 -15.48
C LYS A 278 1.83 -14.40 -16.07
N VAL A 279 2.96 -14.23 -15.42
CA VAL A 279 3.97 -13.24 -15.81
C VAL A 279 5.27 -13.97 -16.11
N ARG A 280 5.80 -13.74 -17.32
CA ARG A 280 7.07 -14.32 -17.74
C ARG A 280 8.08 -13.22 -18.03
N VAL A 281 9.19 -13.26 -17.27
CA VAL A 281 10.35 -12.39 -17.49
C VAL A 281 11.53 -13.30 -17.80
N ASN A 282 12.14 -13.16 -18.97
CA ASN A 282 13.09 -14.11 -19.51
C ASN A 282 12.51 -15.54 -19.50
N ASP A 283 13.15 -16.49 -18.81
CA ASP A 283 12.73 -17.90 -18.72
C ASP A 283 12.01 -18.23 -17.40
N GLU A 284 11.78 -17.24 -16.53
CA GLU A 284 11.11 -17.42 -15.25
C GLU A 284 9.65 -17.00 -15.36
N GLU A 285 8.74 -17.87 -14.91
CA GLU A 285 7.29 -17.63 -14.87
C GLU A 285 6.81 -17.54 -13.42
N LEU A 286 6.02 -16.50 -13.12
CA LEU A 286 5.41 -16.28 -11.80
C LEU A 286 3.91 -16.06 -11.96
N GLU A 287 3.16 -16.50 -10.95
CA GLU A 287 1.75 -16.14 -10.82
C GLU A 287 1.61 -14.78 -10.16
N GLY A 288 0.64 -14.01 -10.63
CA GLY A 288 0.28 -12.72 -10.10
C GLY A 288 -1.23 -12.52 -10.03
N VAL A 289 -1.61 -11.43 -9.40
CA VAL A 289 -3.01 -11.03 -9.26
C VAL A 289 -3.12 -9.54 -9.50
N VAL A 290 -4.12 -9.11 -10.26
CA VAL A 290 -4.44 -7.69 -10.45
C VAL A 290 -4.91 -7.09 -9.12
N THR A 291 -4.19 -6.08 -8.63
CA THR A 291 -4.48 -5.39 -7.36
C THR A 291 -5.10 -4.02 -7.58
N ASN A 292 -4.77 -3.35 -8.67
CA ASN A 292 -5.27 -2.03 -8.97
C ASN A 292 -5.54 -1.84 -10.47
N ILE A 293 -6.55 -1.04 -10.80
CA ILE A 293 -6.95 -0.66 -12.15
C ILE A 293 -7.14 0.84 -12.18
N GLY A 294 -6.26 1.54 -12.92
CA GLY A 294 -6.35 2.99 -13.08
C GLY A 294 -7.65 3.42 -13.77
N GLN A 295 -8.27 4.47 -13.25
CA GLN A 295 -9.53 5.01 -13.78
C GLN A 295 -9.32 6.00 -14.92
N THR A 296 -8.10 6.53 -15.07
CA THR A 296 -7.72 7.49 -16.11
C THR A 296 -6.55 6.91 -16.91
N PRO A 297 -6.53 7.12 -18.24
CA PRO A 297 -5.38 6.72 -19.04
C PRO A 297 -4.17 7.61 -18.72
N GLU A 298 -2.98 7.07 -18.86
CA GLU A 298 -1.74 7.83 -18.85
C GLU A 298 -1.65 8.71 -20.08
N GLU A 299 -1.22 9.96 -19.92
CA GLU A 299 -1.20 10.95 -21.00
C GLU A 299 -0.28 10.57 -22.17
N GLU A 300 0.87 9.94 -21.86
CA GLU A 300 1.86 9.57 -22.87
C GLU A 300 1.48 8.33 -23.68
N THR A 301 0.93 7.31 -23.00
CA THR A 301 0.67 6.00 -23.62
C THR A 301 -0.79 5.83 -24.06
N LEU A 302 -1.69 6.67 -23.58
CA LEU A 302 -3.15 6.57 -23.74
C LEU A 302 -3.71 5.21 -23.28
N THR A 303 -3.01 4.54 -22.38
CA THR A 303 -3.40 3.24 -21.80
C THR A 303 -3.77 3.39 -20.33
N TYR A 304 -4.62 2.51 -19.84
CA TYR A 304 -5.02 2.46 -18.45
C TYR A 304 -4.00 1.62 -17.66
N PRO A 305 -3.37 2.18 -16.60
CA PRO A 305 -2.41 1.44 -15.81
C PRO A 305 -3.10 0.35 -14.99
N ILE A 306 -2.61 -0.87 -15.11
CA ILE A 306 -3.00 -2.02 -14.30
C ILE A 306 -1.79 -2.41 -13.44
N GLU A 307 -2.02 -2.62 -12.16
CA GLU A 307 -0.98 -3.08 -11.23
C GLU A 307 -1.22 -4.54 -10.84
N ILE A 308 -0.16 -5.32 -10.93
CA ILE A 308 -0.17 -6.74 -10.66
C ILE A 308 0.83 -7.02 -9.54
N ALA A 309 0.31 -7.54 -8.42
CA ALA A 309 1.14 -8.05 -7.35
C ALA A 309 1.63 -9.47 -7.70
N LEU A 310 2.89 -9.73 -7.44
CA LEU A 310 3.54 -11.01 -7.68
C LEU A 310 3.87 -11.68 -6.34
N SER A 311 3.67 -12.98 -6.23
CA SER A 311 3.87 -13.75 -4.99
C SER A 311 5.32 -13.72 -4.50
N ARG A 312 6.30 -13.68 -5.41
CA ARG A 312 7.74 -13.49 -5.16
C ARG A 312 8.32 -12.78 -6.36
N ASN A 313 9.04 -11.69 -6.13
CA ASN A 313 9.59 -10.92 -7.24
C ASN A 313 11.03 -10.50 -6.93
N ASN A 314 12.00 -11.27 -7.45
CA ASN A 314 13.41 -10.95 -7.38
C ASN A 314 13.91 -10.20 -8.64
N TRP A 315 13.03 -9.97 -9.62
CA TRP A 315 13.42 -9.30 -10.85
C TRP A 315 13.85 -7.85 -10.60
N PRO A 316 14.87 -7.35 -11.28
CA PRO A 316 15.25 -5.94 -11.21
C PRO A 316 14.10 -5.03 -11.64
N ILE A 317 14.01 -3.84 -11.03
CA ILE A 317 13.11 -2.78 -11.51
C ILE A 317 13.53 -2.39 -12.92
N GLY A 318 12.55 -2.13 -13.80
CA GLY A 318 12.77 -1.92 -15.23
C GLY A 318 12.76 -3.20 -16.06
N SER A 319 12.72 -4.39 -15.44
CA SER A 319 12.56 -5.64 -16.21
C SER A 319 11.23 -5.65 -16.95
N VAL A 320 11.28 -6.08 -18.21
CA VAL A 320 10.11 -6.19 -19.09
C VAL A 320 9.67 -7.65 -19.15
N GLY A 321 8.39 -7.90 -18.98
CA GLY A 321 7.82 -9.24 -19.01
C GLY A 321 6.55 -9.35 -19.82
N LYS A 322 6.29 -10.56 -20.33
CA LYS A 322 5.01 -10.92 -20.95
C LYS A 322 4.01 -11.25 -19.85
N VAL A 323 2.79 -10.73 -19.99
CA VAL A 323 1.69 -10.90 -19.03
C VAL A 323 0.50 -11.51 -19.71
N GLU A 324 0.05 -12.65 -19.22
CA GLU A 324 -1.17 -13.31 -19.63
C GLU A 324 -2.24 -13.13 -18.54
N LEU A 325 -3.29 -12.35 -18.83
CA LEU A 325 -4.40 -12.15 -17.90
C LEU A 325 -5.51 -13.14 -18.22
N VAL A 326 -5.89 -13.96 -17.24
CA VAL A 326 -6.97 -14.95 -17.39
C VAL A 326 -8.31 -14.27 -17.16
N ILE A 327 -9.03 -13.99 -18.27
CA ILE A 327 -10.30 -13.25 -18.24
C ILE A 327 -11.55 -14.15 -18.21
N GLY A 328 -11.37 -15.44 -18.34
CA GLY A 328 -12.47 -16.40 -18.30
C GLY A 328 -12.06 -17.78 -18.79
N GLU A 329 -13.01 -18.67 -18.85
CA GLU A 329 -12.85 -20.02 -19.38
C GLU A 329 -13.92 -20.28 -20.43
N VAL A 330 -13.53 -20.92 -21.51
CA VAL A 330 -14.46 -21.31 -22.58
C VAL A 330 -14.37 -22.80 -22.80
N LYS A 331 -15.51 -23.45 -22.64
CA LYS A 331 -15.70 -24.86 -22.95
C LYS A 331 -16.05 -25.01 -24.42
N GLY A 332 -15.42 -25.95 -25.11
CA GLY A 332 -15.70 -26.22 -26.51
C GLY A 332 -14.79 -27.26 -27.15
N ILE A 333 -14.98 -27.47 -28.43
CA ILE A 333 -14.11 -28.32 -29.22
C ILE A 333 -13.00 -27.52 -29.82
N TRP A 334 -11.76 -27.86 -29.43
CA TRP A 334 -10.55 -27.22 -29.89
C TRP A 334 -9.80 -28.11 -30.86
N ILE A 335 -9.52 -27.61 -32.06
CA ILE A 335 -8.81 -28.39 -33.09
C ILE A 335 -7.56 -27.62 -33.53
N PRO A 336 -6.52 -28.35 -34.00
CA PRO A 336 -5.34 -27.70 -34.57
C PRO A 336 -5.70 -26.89 -35.79
N ILE A 337 -5.19 -25.67 -35.92
CA ILE A 337 -5.40 -24.78 -37.07
C ILE A 337 -4.95 -25.48 -38.37
N SER A 338 -3.92 -26.32 -38.30
CA SER A 338 -3.39 -27.06 -39.43
C SER A 338 -4.39 -28.10 -40.03
N ALA A 339 -5.43 -28.47 -39.28
CA ALA A 339 -6.46 -29.39 -39.75
C ALA A 339 -7.59 -28.72 -40.54
N ILE A 340 -7.61 -27.38 -40.56
CA ILE A 340 -8.67 -26.62 -41.22
C ILE A 340 -8.31 -26.41 -42.68
N LEU A 341 -9.30 -26.58 -43.53
CA LEU A 341 -9.24 -26.32 -44.96
C LEU A 341 -10.31 -25.31 -45.33
N SER A 342 -10.03 -24.47 -46.35
CA SER A 342 -10.97 -23.46 -46.83
C SER A 342 -11.04 -23.49 -48.37
N ASN A 343 -12.26 -23.41 -48.90
CA ASN A 343 -12.54 -23.28 -50.30
C ASN A 343 -13.67 -22.27 -50.54
N GLY A 344 -13.66 -21.19 -49.78
CA GLY A 344 -14.73 -20.19 -49.68
C GLY A 344 -15.53 -20.35 -48.36
N GLU A 345 -15.55 -21.56 -47.81
CA GLU A 345 -16.08 -21.88 -46.47
C GLU A 345 -15.06 -22.75 -45.73
N ASP A 346 -15.00 -22.60 -44.40
CA ASP A 346 -14.09 -23.35 -43.56
C ASP A 346 -14.66 -24.75 -43.26
N TYR A 347 -13.85 -25.77 -43.45
CA TYR A 347 -14.24 -27.14 -43.24
C TYR A 347 -13.08 -28.02 -42.77
N VAL A 348 -13.41 -29.16 -42.23
CA VAL A 348 -12.46 -30.21 -41.82
C VAL A 348 -12.94 -31.59 -42.36
N PHE A 349 -12.05 -32.56 -42.34
CA PHE A 349 -12.45 -33.96 -42.59
C PHE A 349 -12.54 -34.73 -41.27
N VAL A 350 -13.67 -35.41 -41.07
CA VAL A 350 -13.84 -36.41 -40.00
C VAL A 350 -13.89 -37.81 -40.61
N MET A 351 -13.31 -38.80 -39.95
CA MET A 351 -13.37 -40.17 -40.37
C MET A 351 -14.60 -40.84 -39.76
N LYS A 352 -15.51 -41.33 -40.61
CA LYS A 352 -16.66 -42.13 -40.23
C LYS A 352 -16.74 -43.35 -41.15
N ASP A 353 -16.88 -44.54 -40.57
CA ASP A 353 -17.00 -45.82 -41.29
C ASP A 353 -15.89 -46.04 -42.34
N GLY A 354 -14.65 -45.65 -42.03
CA GLY A 354 -13.50 -45.78 -42.94
C GLY A 354 -13.47 -44.80 -44.08
N LYS A 355 -14.35 -43.79 -44.11
CA LYS A 355 -14.43 -42.76 -45.14
C LYS A 355 -14.18 -41.38 -44.54
N ALA A 356 -13.57 -40.48 -45.32
CA ALA A 356 -13.42 -39.08 -44.99
C ALA A 356 -14.72 -38.31 -45.31
N GLN A 357 -15.33 -37.69 -44.32
CA GLN A 357 -16.52 -36.86 -44.51
C GLN A 357 -16.14 -35.40 -44.29
N GLN A 358 -16.47 -34.57 -45.27
CA GLN A 358 -16.31 -33.13 -45.15
C GLN A 358 -17.35 -32.54 -44.19
N ARG A 359 -16.90 -31.76 -43.20
CA ARG A 359 -17.73 -31.07 -42.20
C ARG A 359 -17.47 -29.59 -42.28
N LYS A 360 -18.51 -28.80 -42.53
CA LYS A 360 -18.43 -27.33 -42.39
C LYS A 360 -18.31 -26.98 -40.91
N ILE A 361 -17.46 -26.07 -40.63
CA ILE A 361 -17.21 -25.56 -39.27
C ILE A 361 -17.33 -24.01 -39.23
N LYS A 362 -17.61 -23.50 -38.05
CA LYS A 362 -17.50 -22.07 -37.78
C LYS A 362 -16.35 -21.85 -36.82
N LEU A 363 -15.41 -21.01 -37.21
CA LEU A 363 -14.28 -20.64 -36.39
C LEU A 363 -14.74 -19.67 -35.31
N ARG A 364 -14.17 -19.84 -34.11
CA ARG A 364 -14.41 -19.00 -32.94
C ARG A 364 -13.07 -18.46 -32.39
N GLU A 365 -12.81 -18.59 -31.11
CA GLU A 365 -11.57 -18.12 -30.48
C GLU A 365 -10.37 -18.95 -30.95
N VAL A 366 -9.26 -18.26 -31.16
CA VAL A 366 -7.96 -18.85 -31.49
C VAL A 366 -7.06 -18.74 -30.27
N GLN A 367 -6.39 -19.81 -29.92
CA GLN A 367 -5.40 -19.84 -28.85
C GLN A 367 -4.20 -20.67 -29.27
N GLU A 368 -3.05 -20.04 -29.32
CA GLU A 368 -1.81 -20.66 -29.83
C GLU A 368 -2.02 -21.32 -31.22
N ASN A 369 -1.86 -22.64 -31.30
CA ASN A 369 -2.04 -23.43 -32.53
C ASN A 369 -3.40 -24.09 -32.63
N TYR A 370 -4.36 -23.76 -31.78
CA TYR A 370 -5.70 -24.32 -31.75
C TYR A 370 -6.75 -23.24 -31.95
N VAL A 371 -7.86 -23.65 -32.52
CA VAL A 371 -9.06 -22.82 -32.69
C VAL A 371 -10.29 -23.57 -32.18
N ARG A 372 -11.12 -22.85 -31.42
CA ARG A 372 -12.43 -23.39 -31.03
C ARG A 372 -13.36 -23.37 -32.23
N VAL A 373 -14.05 -24.49 -32.45
CA VAL A 373 -14.94 -24.64 -33.60
C VAL A 373 -16.33 -25.10 -33.17
N GLU A 374 -17.30 -24.70 -33.96
CA GLU A 374 -18.67 -25.24 -33.93
C GLU A 374 -18.92 -26.06 -35.17
N GLY A 375 -19.78 -27.10 -35.07
CA GLY A 375 -20.12 -27.98 -36.18
C GLY A 375 -19.52 -29.38 -36.08
N LEU A 376 -18.78 -29.66 -35.00
CA LEU A 376 -18.25 -30.99 -34.66
C LEU A 376 -18.89 -31.51 -33.38
N SER A 377 -18.85 -32.83 -33.18
CA SER A 377 -19.33 -33.49 -31.97
C SER A 377 -18.20 -34.20 -31.22
N PRO A 378 -18.26 -34.30 -29.88
CA PRO A 378 -17.31 -35.08 -29.10
C PRO A 378 -17.28 -36.54 -29.59
N ASN A 379 -16.08 -37.16 -29.51
CA ASN A 379 -15.78 -38.53 -29.95
C ASN A 379 -15.73 -38.75 -31.48
N GLU A 380 -15.96 -37.74 -32.31
CA GLU A 380 -15.64 -37.83 -33.74
C GLU A 380 -14.12 -37.94 -33.94
N LYS A 381 -13.69 -38.58 -35.01
CA LYS A 381 -12.28 -38.75 -35.38
C LYS A 381 -11.90 -37.68 -36.42
N LEU A 382 -11.27 -36.61 -36.00
CA LEU A 382 -10.75 -35.54 -36.88
C LEU A 382 -9.53 -36.05 -37.65
N ILE A 383 -9.46 -35.83 -38.92
CA ILE A 383 -8.27 -36.07 -39.73
C ILE A 383 -7.35 -34.87 -39.62
N VAL A 384 -6.16 -35.07 -39.07
CA VAL A 384 -5.18 -34.03 -38.79
C VAL A 384 -3.98 -34.01 -39.73
N GLU A 385 -3.70 -35.12 -40.42
CA GLU A 385 -2.70 -35.23 -41.48
C GLU A 385 -3.23 -36.01 -42.66
N GLY A 386 -2.78 -35.67 -43.86
CA GLY A 386 -3.19 -36.33 -45.11
C GLY A 386 -4.41 -35.70 -45.79
N MET A 387 -5.11 -34.74 -45.14
CA MET A 387 -6.39 -34.16 -45.58
C MET A 387 -6.31 -33.36 -46.88
N LYS A 388 -5.17 -32.75 -47.26
CA LYS A 388 -5.05 -31.85 -48.46
C LYS A 388 -5.36 -32.59 -49.81
N LYS A 389 -5.30 -33.93 -49.84
CA LYS A 389 -5.51 -34.75 -51.04
C LYS A 389 -6.80 -35.54 -50.97
N LEU A 390 -7.64 -35.31 -49.95
CA LEU A 390 -8.90 -36.02 -49.77
C LEU A 390 -10.05 -35.34 -50.48
N LYS A 391 -10.97 -36.16 -50.96
CA LYS A 391 -12.30 -35.75 -51.41
C LYS A 391 -13.35 -36.27 -50.44
N ASP A 392 -14.51 -35.66 -50.45
CA ASP A 392 -15.62 -36.12 -49.64
C ASP A 392 -15.99 -37.60 -50.00
N GLN A 393 -16.30 -38.42 -48.97
CA GLN A 393 -16.63 -39.86 -49.07
C GLN A 393 -15.46 -40.76 -49.55
N GLU A 394 -14.24 -40.26 -49.59
CA GLU A 394 -13.06 -41.04 -50.01
C GLU A 394 -12.62 -42.03 -48.91
N LEU A 395 -12.24 -43.26 -49.30
CA LEU A 395 -11.77 -44.29 -48.37
C LEU A 395 -10.42 -43.87 -47.75
N VAL A 396 -10.33 -43.97 -46.42
CA VAL A 396 -9.13 -43.63 -45.67
C VAL A 396 -8.73 -44.77 -44.73
N SER A 397 -7.44 -44.91 -44.48
CA SER A 397 -6.85 -45.85 -43.52
C SER A 397 -6.05 -45.10 -42.49
N VAL A 398 -6.23 -45.42 -41.21
CA VAL A 398 -5.49 -44.78 -40.11
C VAL A 398 -4.05 -45.29 -40.11
N GLN A 399 -3.14 -44.38 -40.26
CA GLN A 399 -1.71 -44.63 -40.08
C GLN A 399 -1.38 -44.55 -38.60
N LYS A 400 -0.77 -45.60 -38.07
CA LYS A 400 -0.31 -45.66 -36.69
C LYS A 400 0.78 -44.64 -36.38
#